data_37b5e0fff9ad60da17d778a3f94bb849
#
_entry.id   37b5e0fff9ad60da17d778a3f94bb849
#
_cell.length_a   1.000
_cell.length_b   1.000
_cell.length_c   1.000
_cell.angle_alpha   90.00
_cell.angle_beta   90.00
_cell.angle_gamma   90.00
#
_symmetry.space_group_name_H-M   'P 1'
#
loop_
_entity.id
_entity.type
_entity.pdbx_description
1 polymer ?
#
loop_
_entity_poly.entity_id
_entity_poly.type
_entity_poly.pdbx_seq_one_letter_code
_entity_poly.pdbx_strand_id
1 'polypeptide(L)'
;MGTETLRVTVWNEGRHEKTHAEVTKVYPNGLHSVIAEGLQAHGYTQVRTATLDDPEHGLTEAVLAETDVLLWWGHMAHGEVQDAVVERVYRRVMDGMGLVVLHSGHFSKIFKRLMGTSCDLKWREHDQENERLWVVAPAHPIAAGLPEYIDLAHEEMYGEHFDIPTPDELVLVSWFKGGEVFRSGCCYQRGRGRVFYFRPGHETFPTYYDAQVRR
;
A
#
# COMPACT_ATOMS: atom_id res chain seq x y z
N MET A 1 -25.82 -4.56 15.22
CA MET A 1 -25.48 -4.75 13.80
C MET A 1 -24.29 -5.69 13.81
N GLY A 2 -24.42 -6.90 13.21
CA GLY A 2 -23.28 -7.79 13.08
C GLY A 2 -22.23 -7.09 12.23
N THR A 3 -21.00 -7.00 12.72
CA THR A 3 -19.86 -6.58 11.91
C THR A 3 -19.65 -7.65 10.85
N GLU A 4 -20.10 -7.40 9.62
CA GLU A 4 -19.65 -8.22 8.50
C GLU A 4 -18.12 -8.15 8.48
N THR A 5 -17.50 -9.30 8.63
CA THR A 5 -16.03 -9.39 8.65
C THR A 5 -15.54 -9.14 7.23
N LEU A 6 -14.81 -8.04 7.01
CA LEU A 6 -14.21 -7.72 5.71
C LEU A 6 -13.31 -8.87 5.24
N ARG A 7 -13.45 -9.23 3.97
CA ARG A 7 -12.59 -10.20 3.27
C ARG A 7 -11.45 -9.44 2.62
N VAL A 8 -10.25 -9.68 3.10
CA VAL A 8 -9.06 -8.95 2.69
C VAL A 8 -8.10 -9.85 1.91
N THR A 9 -7.60 -9.36 0.79
CA THR A 9 -6.51 -10.00 0.05
C THR A 9 -5.29 -9.10 0.12
N VAL A 10 -4.15 -9.63 0.57
CA VAL A 10 -2.86 -8.94 0.60
C VAL A 10 -2.01 -9.50 -0.53
N TRP A 11 -1.77 -8.68 -1.54
CA TRP A 11 -0.96 -9.03 -2.70
C TRP A 11 0.44 -8.42 -2.61
N ASN A 12 1.44 -9.23 -2.93
CA ASN A 12 2.84 -8.84 -2.99
C ASN A 12 3.51 -9.43 -4.22
N GLU A 13 4.34 -8.66 -4.93
CA GLU A 13 5.08 -9.21 -6.06
C GLU A 13 6.08 -10.31 -5.66
N GLY A 14 6.61 -10.28 -4.43
CA GLY A 14 7.46 -11.33 -3.88
C GLY A 14 8.77 -11.53 -4.66
N ARG A 15 9.39 -10.46 -5.14
CA ARG A 15 10.67 -10.53 -5.86
C ARG A 15 11.87 -10.23 -4.97
N HIS A 16 11.81 -9.14 -4.21
CA HIS A 16 12.90 -8.74 -3.32
C HIS A 16 13.22 -9.79 -2.27
N GLU A 17 12.23 -10.37 -1.64
CA GLU A 17 12.41 -11.39 -0.60
C GLU A 17 13.14 -12.66 -1.12
N LYS A 18 13.07 -12.89 -2.43
CA LYS A 18 13.74 -14.05 -3.06
C LYS A 18 15.16 -13.75 -3.56
N THR A 19 15.48 -12.47 -3.75
CA THR A 19 16.69 -12.05 -4.45
C THR A 19 17.64 -11.19 -3.61
N HIS A 20 17.15 -10.59 -2.51
CA HIS A 20 17.90 -9.67 -1.67
C HIS A 20 17.91 -10.14 -0.21
N ALA A 21 19.10 -10.52 0.27
CA ALA A 21 19.29 -11.09 1.61
C ALA A 21 18.90 -10.14 2.74
N GLU A 22 19.07 -8.82 2.56
CA GLU A 22 18.67 -7.77 3.49
C GLU A 22 17.14 -7.74 3.66
N VAL A 23 16.38 -7.91 2.59
CA VAL A 23 14.92 -7.97 2.63
C VAL A 23 14.45 -9.26 3.30
N THR A 24 15.07 -10.40 2.96
CA THR A 24 14.76 -11.69 3.61
C THR A 24 14.99 -11.66 5.12
N LYS A 25 15.97 -10.88 5.60
CA LYS A 25 16.21 -10.72 7.06
C LYS A 25 15.07 -9.97 7.75
N VAL A 26 14.50 -8.97 7.08
CA VAL A 26 13.40 -8.17 7.63
C VAL A 26 12.07 -8.91 7.47
N TYR A 27 11.82 -9.49 6.31
CA TYR A 27 10.56 -10.14 5.93
C TYR A 27 10.79 -11.60 5.47
N PRO A 28 11.16 -12.52 6.38
CA PRO A 28 11.55 -13.89 6.01
C PRO A 28 10.43 -14.69 5.33
N ASN A 29 9.18 -14.36 5.63
CA ASN A 29 7.99 -14.98 5.03
C ASN A 29 7.29 -14.06 4.00
N GLY A 30 7.97 -13.00 3.58
CA GLY A 30 7.43 -11.99 2.66
C GLY A 30 6.61 -10.89 3.35
N LEU A 31 6.59 -9.71 2.73
CA LEU A 31 5.85 -8.55 3.24
C LEU A 31 4.36 -8.84 3.41
N HIS A 32 3.76 -9.57 2.46
CA HIS A 32 2.33 -9.93 2.51
C HIS A 32 1.97 -10.69 3.78
N SER A 33 2.85 -11.57 4.26
CA SER A 33 2.62 -12.34 5.49
C SER A 33 2.58 -11.43 6.71
N VAL A 34 3.53 -10.51 6.81
CA VAL A 34 3.62 -9.56 7.94
C VAL A 34 2.44 -8.58 7.97
N ILE A 35 1.99 -8.13 6.80
CA ILE A 35 0.80 -7.29 6.68
C ILE A 35 -0.45 -8.09 7.08
N ALA A 36 -0.59 -9.33 6.60
CA ALA A 36 -1.71 -10.21 6.94
C ALA A 36 -1.75 -10.50 8.46
N GLU A 37 -0.61 -10.79 9.08
CA GLU A 37 -0.49 -10.97 10.53
C GLU A 37 -0.93 -9.71 11.29
N GLY A 38 -0.54 -8.51 10.81
CA GLY A 38 -0.97 -7.23 11.38
C GLY A 38 -2.49 -7.07 11.33
N LEU A 39 -3.12 -7.35 10.20
CA LEU A 39 -4.57 -7.31 10.04
C LEU A 39 -5.28 -8.33 10.96
N GLN A 40 -4.77 -9.56 11.04
CA GLN A 40 -5.33 -10.60 11.92
C GLN A 40 -5.23 -10.22 13.40
N ALA A 41 -4.11 -9.60 13.82
CA ALA A 41 -3.95 -9.09 15.18
C ALA A 41 -4.96 -7.99 15.54
N HIS A 42 -5.49 -7.27 14.54
CA HIS A 42 -6.55 -6.28 14.68
C HIS A 42 -7.97 -6.85 14.50
N GLY A 43 -8.10 -8.17 14.43
CA GLY A 43 -9.40 -8.87 14.43
C GLY A 43 -9.98 -9.16 13.06
N TYR A 44 -9.26 -8.88 11.96
CA TYR A 44 -9.70 -9.31 10.63
C TYR A 44 -9.42 -10.80 10.46
N THR A 45 -10.47 -11.62 10.42
CA THR A 45 -10.34 -13.08 10.39
C THR A 45 -10.32 -13.67 8.99
N GLN A 46 -10.78 -12.92 7.97
CA GLN A 46 -10.83 -13.37 6.59
C GLN A 46 -9.73 -12.64 5.77
N VAL A 47 -8.49 -13.00 6.04
CA VAL A 47 -7.31 -12.46 5.35
C VAL A 47 -6.64 -13.57 4.57
N ARG A 48 -6.50 -13.37 3.25
CA ARG A 48 -5.69 -14.23 2.38
C ARG A 48 -4.50 -13.47 1.83
N THR A 49 -3.47 -14.19 1.43
CA THR A 49 -2.31 -13.65 0.72
C THR A 49 -2.27 -14.17 -0.70
N ALA A 50 -1.68 -13.39 -1.61
CA ALA A 50 -1.44 -13.77 -2.99
C ALA A 50 -0.16 -13.12 -3.50
N THR A 51 0.50 -13.75 -4.48
CA THR A 51 1.76 -13.27 -5.04
C THR A 51 1.76 -13.26 -6.56
N LEU A 52 2.75 -12.58 -7.15
CA LEU A 52 2.93 -12.52 -8.60
C LEU A 52 3.12 -13.92 -9.24
N ASP A 53 3.72 -14.87 -8.51
CA ASP A 53 4.01 -16.20 -9.03
C ASP A 53 2.83 -17.18 -8.96
N ASP A 54 1.77 -16.82 -8.26
CA ASP A 54 0.55 -17.63 -8.22
C ASP A 54 -0.13 -17.64 -9.62
N PRO A 55 -0.87 -18.69 -9.98
CA PRO A 55 -1.68 -18.69 -11.19
C PRO A 55 -2.59 -17.45 -11.25
N GLU A 56 -2.57 -16.73 -12.37
CA GLU A 56 -3.26 -15.44 -12.54
C GLU A 56 -2.90 -14.45 -11.40
N HIS A 57 -1.66 -14.52 -10.90
CA HIS A 57 -1.17 -13.73 -9.77
C HIS A 57 -2.00 -13.88 -8.48
N GLY A 58 -2.68 -15.02 -8.30
CA GLY A 58 -3.60 -15.26 -7.19
C GLY A 58 -4.86 -14.38 -7.21
N LEU A 59 -5.09 -13.61 -8.29
CA LEU A 59 -6.16 -12.62 -8.42
C LEU A 59 -7.18 -13.05 -9.51
N THR A 60 -7.65 -14.31 -9.42
CA THR A 60 -8.69 -14.85 -10.29
C THR A 60 -10.03 -14.11 -10.11
N GLU A 61 -10.97 -14.26 -11.05
CA GLU A 61 -12.32 -13.70 -10.90
C GLU A 61 -12.99 -14.19 -9.59
N ALA A 62 -12.82 -15.47 -9.25
CA ALA A 62 -13.39 -16.04 -8.03
C ALA A 62 -12.78 -15.41 -6.76
N VAL A 63 -11.44 -15.26 -6.72
CA VAL A 63 -10.75 -14.63 -5.59
C VAL A 63 -11.21 -13.18 -5.41
N LEU A 64 -11.26 -12.43 -6.50
CA LEU A 64 -11.66 -11.03 -6.43
C LEU A 64 -13.15 -10.83 -6.13
N ALA A 65 -14.01 -11.77 -6.50
CA ALA A 65 -15.43 -11.76 -6.10
C ALA A 65 -15.61 -11.92 -4.58
N GLU A 66 -14.66 -12.59 -3.94
CA GLU A 66 -14.60 -12.77 -2.48
C GLU A 66 -13.66 -11.77 -1.77
N THR A 67 -13.24 -10.71 -2.43
CA THR A 67 -12.36 -9.68 -1.86
C THR A 67 -13.13 -8.38 -1.73
N ASP A 68 -13.22 -7.86 -0.51
CA ASP A 68 -13.81 -6.56 -0.21
C ASP A 68 -12.74 -5.45 -0.24
N VAL A 69 -11.51 -5.79 0.20
CA VAL A 69 -10.36 -4.87 0.16
C VAL A 69 -9.13 -5.63 -0.33
N LEU A 70 -8.46 -5.06 -1.33
CA LEU A 70 -7.18 -5.52 -1.85
C LEU A 70 -6.06 -4.58 -1.38
N LEU A 71 -5.04 -5.10 -0.69
CA LEU A 71 -3.80 -4.41 -0.42
C LEU A 71 -2.79 -4.80 -1.50
N TRP A 72 -2.10 -3.81 -2.07
CA TRP A 72 -1.17 -4.00 -3.18
C TRP A 72 0.22 -3.47 -2.84
N TRP A 73 1.19 -4.36 -2.74
CA TRP A 73 2.60 -4.00 -2.65
C TRP A 73 3.35 -4.54 -3.87
N GLY A 74 4.09 -3.69 -4.57
CA GLY A 74 4.93 -4.07 -5.72
C GLY A 74 6.00 -3.03 -5.93
N HIS A 75 7.18 -3.42 -6.43
CA HIS A 75 8.34 -2.56 -6.55
C HIS A 75 9.06 -2.74 -7.91
N MET A 76 9.70 -3.88 -8.15
CA MET A 76 10.57 -4.07 -9.31
C MET A 76 9.90 -4.83 -10.49
N ALA A 77 8.78 -5.49 -10.24
CA ALA A 77 8.15 -6.39 -11.21
C ALA A 77 6.79 -5.89 -11.74
N HIS A 78 6.53 -4.58 -11.65
CA HIS A 78 5.27 -3.99 -12.15
C HIS A 78 4.93 -4.37 -13.58
N GLY A 79 5.96 -4.50 -14.45
CA GLY A 79 5.81 -4.88 -15.85
C GLY A 79 5.34 -6.32 -16.06
N GLU A 80 5.62 -7.21 -15.11
CA GLU A 80 5.29 -8.64 -15.17
C GLU A 80 3.80 -8.92 -14.86
N VAL A 81 3.11 -7.98 -14.23
CA VAL A 81 1.67 -8.12 -13.96
C VAL A 81 0.91 -8.14 -15.28
N GLN A 82 0.14 -9.19 -15.51
CA GLN A 82 -0.64 -9.38 -16.72
C GLN A 82 -1.74 -8.31 -16.85
N ASP A 83 -1.90 -7.73 -18.04
CA ASP A 83 -2.89 -6.68 -18.27
C ASP A 83 -4.33 -7.17 -18.05
N ALA A 84 -4.60 -8.45 -18.30
CA ALA A 84 -5.89 -9.06 -17.99
C ALA A 84 -6.21 -9.05 -16.48
N VAL A 85 -5.19 -9.27 -15.63
CA VAL A 85 -5.34 -9.18 -14.17
C VAL A 85 -5.55 -7.72 -13.74
N VAL A 86 -4.78 -6.79 -14.31
CA VAL A 86 -4.96 -5.36 -14.07
C VAL A 86 -6.39 -4.91 -14.40
N GLU A 87 -6.91 -5.34 -15.56
CA GLU A 87 -8.28 -5.02 -16.00
C GLU A 87 -9.33 -5.58 -15.03
N ARG A 88 -9.13 -6.79 -14.55
CA ARG A 88 -10.01 -7.45 -13.59
C ARG A 88 -10.05 -6.68 -12.26
N VAL A 89 -8.88 -6.32 -11.72
CA VAL A 89 -8.77 -5.52 -10.49
C VAL A 89 -9.42 -4.16 -10.70
N TYR A 90 -9.15 -3.49 -11.83
CA TYR A 90 -9.76 -2.20 -12.18
C TYR A 90 -11.30 -2.27 -12.14
N ARG A 91 -11.90 -3.27 -12.83
CA ARG A 91 -13.36 -3.45 -12.82
C ARG A 91 -13.90 -3.66 -11.40
N ARG A 92 -13.21 -4.46 -10.58
CA ARG A 92 -13.62 -4.70 -9.19
C ARG A 92 -13.57 -3.43 -8.34
N VAL A 93 -12.54 -2.58 -8.52
CA VAL A 93 -12.49 -1.27 -7.85
C VAL A 93 -13.63 -0.38 -8.32
N MET A 94 -13.85 -0.28 -9.63
CA MET A 94 -14.97 0.51 -10.18
C MET A 94 -16.34 0.04 -9.67
N ASP A 95 -16.46 -1.25 -9.35
CA ASP A 95 -17.68 -1.88 -8.81
C ASP A 95 -17.82 -1.79 -7.28
N GLY A 96 -16.79 -1.31 -6.55
CA GLY A 96 -16.90 -1.04 -5.12
C GLY A 96 -15.86 -1.71 -4.22
N MET A 97 -14.97 -2.55 -4.74
CA MET A 97 -13.84 -3.10 -3.96
C MET A 97 -12.91 -1.97 -3.52
N GLY A 98 -12.48 -1.98 -2.26
CA GLY A 98 -11.43 -1.10 -1.77
C GLY A 98 -10.05 -1.51 -2.28
N LEU A 99 -9.17 -0.53 -2.52
CA LEU A 99 -7.78 -0.77 -2.89
C LEU A 99 -6.86 0.07 -2.02
N VAL A 100 -5.93 -0.57 -1.33
CA VAL A 100 -4.84 0.09 -0.59
C VAL A 100 -3.55 -0.15 -1.36
N VAL A 101 -2.95 0.91 -1.87
CA VAL A 101 -1.68 0.86 -2.60
C VAL A 101 -0.55 1.29 -1.68
N LEU A 102 0.42 0.42 -1.51
CA LEU A 102 1.49 0.57 -0.54
C LEU A 102 2.79 0.96 -1.23
N HIS A 103 3.48 1.95 -0.68
CA HIS A 103 4.85 2.36 -1.04
C HIS A 103 5.07 2.50 -2.55
N SER A 104 6.01 1.75 -3.11
CA SER A 104 6.37 1.69 -4.53
C SER A 104 5.25 1.18 -5.45
N GLY A 105 4.16 0.67 -4.87
CA GLY A 105 2.94 0.33 -5.61
C GLY A 105 2.35 1.50 -6.41
N HIS A 106 2.78 2.75 -6.18
CA HIS A 106 2.41 3.90 -7.00
C HIS A 106 2.77 3.71 -8.48
N PHE A 107 3.83 2.95 -8.78
CA PHE A 107 4.27 2.64 -10.14
C PHE A 107 3.50 1.47 -10.79
N SER A 108 2.64 0.77 -10.03
CA SER A 108 1.88 -0.35 -10.54
C SER A 108 0.94 0.06 -11.70
N LYS A 109 0.75 -0.87 -12.64
CA LYS A 109 -0.19 -0.68 -13.76
C LYS A 109 -1.60 -0.32 -13.27
N ILE A 110 -2.05 -0.95 -12.17
CA ILE A 110 -3.38 -0.69 -11.62
C ILE A 110 -3.50 0.72 -11.05
N PHE A 111 -2.51 1.20 -10.30
CA PHE A 111 -2.58 2.55 -9.74
C PHE A 111 -2.51 3.62 -10.83
N LYS A 112 -1.58 3.49 -11.78
CA LYS A 112 -1.50 4.37 -12.95
C LYS A 112 -2.81 4.44 -13.72
N ARG A 113 -3.47 3.29 -13.92
CA ARG A 113 -4.76 3.24 -14.60
C ARG A 113 -5.88 3.96 -13.84
N LEU A 114 -5.89 3.85 -12.50
CA LEU A 114 -6.89 4.51 -11.67
C LEU A 114 -6.63 6.01 -11.52
N MET A 115 -5.37 6.43 -11.53
CA MET A 115 -4.99 7.84 -11.42
C MET A 115 -5.03 8.58 -12.77
N GLY A 116 -4.78 7.89 -13.88
CA GLY A 116 -4.74 8.49 -15.22
C GLY A 116 -3.50 9.35 -15.49
N THR A 117 -2.43 9.17 -14.71
CA THR A 117 -1.18 9.92 -14.77
C THR A 117 0.02 8.99 -14.75
N SER A 118 1.23 9.51 -14.87
CA SER A 118 2.47 8.72 -14.79
C SER A 118 2.70 8.13 -13.40
N CYS A 119 2.14 8.75 -12.36
CA CYS A 119 2.41 8.49 -10.95
C CYS A 119 3.91 8.59 -10.61
N ASP A 120 4.65 9.39 -11.38
CA ASP A 120 6.07 9.61 -11.17
C ASP A 120 6.32 10.51 -9.96
N LEU A 121 7.48 10.38 -9.35
CA LEU A 121 7.89 11.13 -8.16
C LEU A 121 9.42 11.22 -8.08
N LYS A 122 9.93 11.98 -7.14
CA LYS A 122 11.35 11.98 -6.77
C LYS A 122 11.56 11.03 -5.60
N TRP A 123 12.67 10.33 -5.60
CA TRP A 123 13.05 9.43 -4.49
C TRP A 123 14.56 9.53 -4.20
N ARG A 124 14.90 9.19 -2.97
CA ARG A 124 16.28 9.05 -2.50
C ARG A 124 16.33 8.00 -1.41
N GLU A 125 17.20 7.03 -1.56
CA GLU A 125 17.55 6.09 -0.51
C GLU A 125 18.84 6.56 0.18
N HIS A 126 18.83 6.60 1.50
CA HIS A 126 19.98 6.96 2.31
C HIS A 126 19.90 6.31 3.69
N ASP A 127 21.01 5.77 4.22
CA ASP A 127 21.06 4.97 5.45
C ASP A 127 20.54 5.67 6.71
N GLN A 128 20.42 6.97 6.72
CA GLN A 128 20.00 7.78 7.86
C GLN A 128 18.76 8.63 7.55
N GLU A 129 18.00 8.26 6.54
CA GLU A 129 16.76 8.95 6.21
C GLU A 129 15.69 8.54 7.23
N ASN A 130 15.11 9.53 7.90
CA ASN A 130 13.95 9.33 8.75
C ASN A 130 12.74 10.05 8.16
N GLU A 131 11.57 9.52 8.43
CA GLU A 131 10.31 10.10 8.04
C GLU A 131 9.51 10.51 9.27
N ARG A 132 8.98 11.73 9.24
CA ARG A 132 7.87 12.14 10.11
C ARG A 132 6.60 12.21 9.29
N LEU A 133 5.66 11.36 9.63
CA LEU A 133 4.37 11.24 8.95
C LEU A 133 3.31 12.00 9.75
N TRP A 134 2.98 13.20 9.33
CA TRP A 134 1.98 14.06 9.98
C TRP A 134 0.56 13.64 9.65
N VAL A 135 -0.30 13.59 10.67
CA VAL A 135 -1.75 13.40 10.51
C VAL A 135 -2.38 14.78 10.27
N VAL A 136 -2.71 15.08 9.01
CA VAL A 136 -3.25 16.39 8.61
C VAL A 136 -4.77 16.42 8.55
N ALA A 137 -5.42 15.25 8.65
CA ALA A 137 -6.89 15.11 8.76
C ALA A 137 -7.27 14.25 9.98
N PRO A 138 -7.10 14.73 11.22
CA PRO A 138 -7.26 13.91 12.42
C PRO A 138 -8.70 13.40 12.66
N ALA A 139 -9.70 13.99 12.03
CA ALA A 139 -11.09 13.53 12.08
C ALA A 139 -11.41 12.43 11.04
N HIS A 140 -10.49 12.14 10.13
CA HIS A 140 -10.70 11.12 9.10
C HIS A 140 -10.67 9.71 9.74
N PRO A 141 -11.52 8.76 9.30
CA PRO A 141 -11.55 7.40 9.87
C PRO A 141 -10.20 6.67 9.85
N ILE A 142 -9.39 6.86 8.81
CA ILE A 142 -8.02 6.28 8.70
C ILE A 142 -7.10 6.81 9.82
N ALA A 143 -7.33 8.04 10.29
CA ALA A 143 -6.53 8.66 11.35
C ALA A 143 -7.02 8.31 12.76
N ALA A 144 -8.11 7.55 12.89
CA ALA A 144 -8.72 7.25 14.17
C ALA A 144 -7.74 6.54 15.13
N GLY A 145 -7.40 7.23 16.22
CA GLY A 145 -6.48 6.74 17.25
C GLY A 145 -5.00 6.81 16.88
N LEU A 146 -4.63 7.42 15.77
CA LEU A 146 -3.25 7.79 15.49
C LEU A 146 -2.84 9.01 16.33
N PRO A 147 -1.57 9.15 16.72
CA PRO A 147 -1.04 10.38 17.30
C PRO A 147 -1.02 11.52 16.27
N GLU A 148 -0.59 12.71 16.68
CA GLU A 148 -0.43 13.86 15.78
C GLU A 148 0.51 13.58 14.61
N TYR A 149 1.53 12.76 14.86
CA TYR A 149 2.47 12.27 13.84
C TYR A 149 3.03 10.90 14.22
N ILE A 150 3.55 10.18 13.24
CA ILE A 150 4.31 8.93 13.40
C ILE A 150 5.75 9.23 12.99
N ASP A 151 6.74 8.87 13.81
CA ASP A 151 8.15 8.93 13.47
C ASP A 151 8.64 7.53 13.06
N LEU A 152 9.08 7.40 11.81
CA LEU A 152 9.74 6.21 11.29
C LEU A 152 11.25 6.48 11.21
N ALA A 153 12.02 5.70 11.95
CA ALA A 153 13.46 5.93 12.11
C ALA A 153 14.25 5.77 10.81
N HIS A 154 13.75 4.91 9.93
CA HIS A 154 14.37 4.61 8.64
C HIS A 154 13.28 4.42 7.59
N GLU A 155 13.35 5.20 6.52
CA GLU A 155 12.47 5.09 5.35
C GLU A 155 13.14 5.66 4.10
N GLU A 156 12.73 5.19 2.93
CA GLU A 156 13.11 5.82 1.68
C GLU A 156 12.39 7.15 1.51
N MET A 157 13.12 8.22 1.15
CA MET A 157 12.52 9.53 0.90
C MET A 157 11.79 9.52 -0.44
N TYR A 158 10.50 9.90 -0.42
CA TYR A 158 9.76 10.35 -1.58
C TYR A 158 9.51 11.84 -1.50
N GLY A 159 9.61 12.54 -2.64
CA GLY A 159 9.49 13.99 -2.71
C GLY A 159 8.53 14.43 -3.82
N GLU A 160 7.90 15.56 -3.58
CA GLU A 160 7.09 16.22 -4.61
C GLU A 160 7.98 16.70 -5.79
N HIS A 161 7.48 16.78 -7.00
CA HIS A 161 6.10 16.65 -7.41
C HIS A 161 5.73 15.17 -7.62
N PHE A 162 4.69 14.69 -6.95
CA PHE A 162 4.07 13.40 -7.22
C PHE A 162 2.97 13.58 -8.28
N ASP A 163 3.15 12.98 -9.45
CA ASP A 163 2.23 13.13 -10.59
C ASP A 163 0.97 12.27 -10.40
N ILE A 164 0.12 12.73 -9.50
CA ILE A 164 -1.21 12.17 -9.22
C ILE A 164 -2.25 13.28 -9.25
N PRO A 165 -3.53 12.96 -9.53
CA PRO A 165 -4.62 13.91 -9.35
C PRO A 165 -4.65 14.45 -7.91
N THR A 166 -5.22 15.62 -7.72
CA THR A 166 -5.52 16.10 -6.37
C THR A 166 -6.34 15.04 -5.65
N PRO A 167 -5.89 14.54 -4.46
CA PRO A 167 -6.67 13.58 -3.71
C PRO A 167 -8.00 14.19 -3.25
N ASP A 168 -9.04 13.35 -3.18
CA ASP A 168 -10.34 13.75 -2.64
C ASP A 168 -10.18 14.12 -1.16
N GLU A 169 -9.33 13.36 -0.42
CA GLU A 169 -8.93 13.68 0.95
C GLU A 169 -7.44 13.38 1.13
N LEU A 170 -6.70 14.33 1.71
CA LEU A 170 -5.31 14.16 2.13
C LEU A 170 -5.28 13.92 3.63
N VAL A 171 -4.87 12.72 4.04
CA VAL A 171 -4.89 12.30 5.44
C VAL A 171 -3.52 12.43 6.10
N LEU A 172 -2.47 12.08 5.35
CA LEU A 172 -1.09 12.03 5.87
C LEU A 172 -0.14 12.77 4.94
N VAL A 173 0.80 13.52 5.54
CA VAL A 173 1.90 14.22 4.83
C VAL A 173 3.21 13.85 5.50
N SER A 174 4.17 13.42 4.72
CA SER A 174 5.52 13.13 5.19
C SER A 174 6.40 14.37 5.13
N TRP A 175 7.29 14.45 6.11
CA TRP A 175 8.47 15.28 6.12
C TRP A 175 9.71 14.41 6.31
N PHE A 176 10.74 14.69 5.52
CA PHE A 176 12.01 13.96 5.53
C PHE A 176 13.15 14.85 6.03
N LYS A 177 14.23 14.21 6.46
CA LYS A 177 15.39 14.89 7.06
C LYS A 177 16.01 15.98 6.14
N GLY A 178 15.93 15.82 4.83
CA GLY A 178 16.39 16.80 3.84
C GLY A 178 15.46 18.01 3.68
N GLY A 179 14.30 18.02 4.33
CA GLY A 179 13.28 19.06 4.23
C GLY A 179 12.21 18.79 3.17
N GLU A 180 12.31 17.67 2.47
CA GLU A 180 11.31 17.28 1.48
C GLU A 180 9.97 16.97 2.19
N VAL A 181 8.89 17.31 1.50
CA VAL A 181 7.53 16.98 1.89
C VAL A 181 6.88 16.13 0.82
N PHE A 182 5.92 15.27 1.23
CA PHE A 182 5.25 14.37 0.32
C PHE A 182 3.83 14.04 0.77
N ARG A 183 2.90 13.94 -0.19
CA ARG A 183 1.51 13.49 0.06
C ARG A 183 1.48 11.99 0.26
N SER A 184 1.54 11.54 1.51
CA SER A 184 1.80 10.14 1.89
C SER A 184 0.56 9.31 2.23
N GLY A 185 -0.57 9.96 2.50
CA GLY A 185 -1.86 9.30 2.74
C GLY A 185 -2.95 9.96 1.92
N CYS A 186 -3.21 9.42 0.73
CA CYS A 186 -4.11 10.02 -0.25
C CYS A 186 -5.32 9.13 -0.51
N CYS A 187 -6.52 9.67 -0.31
CA CYS A 187 -7.78 8.99 -0.59
C CYS A 187 -8.35 9.44 -1.93
N TYR A 188 -8.90 8.47 -2.67
CA TYR A 188 -9.62 8.71 -3.92
C TYR A 188 -10.88 7.86 -4.00
N GLN A 189 -11.92 8.39 -4.60
CA GLN A 189 -13.05 7.62 -5.06
C GLN A 189 -12.86 7.30 -6.55
N ARG A 190 -13.02 6.04 -6.91
CA ARG A 190 -12.97 5.58 -8.31
C ARG A 190 -14.15 4.66 -8.59
N GLY A 191 -15.08 5.13 -9.43
CA GLY A 191 -16.38 4.50 -9.54
C GLY A 191 -17.09 4.44 -8.20
N ARG A 192 -17.41 3.22 -7.73
CA ARG A 192 -17.99 2.97 -6.40
C ARG A 192 -16.94 2.57 -5.36
N GLY A 193 -15.70 2.28 -5.78
CA GLY A 193 -14.61 1.88 -4.91
C GLY A 193 -13.84 3.05 -4.32
N ARG A 194 -13.11 2.77 -3.26
CA ARG A 194 -12.21 3.71 -2.61
C ARG A 194 -10.78 3.22 -2.78
N VAL A 195 -9.88 4.15 -3.08
CA VAL A 195 -8.45 3.88 -3.21
C VAL A 195 -7.73 4.69 -2.16
N PHE A 196 -6.86 4.05 -1.39
CA PHE A 196 -5.96 4.70 -0.46
C PHE A 196 -4.52 4.42 -0.86
N TYR A 197 -3.75 5.47 -1.08
CA TYR A 197 -2.30 5.35 -1.25
C TYR A 197 -1.62 5.64 0.08
N PHE A 198 -0.73 4.75 0.50
CA PHE A 198 0.08 4.88 1.71
C PHE A 198 1.56 4.74 1.37
N ARG A 199 2.32 5.82 1.57
CA ARG A 199 3.70 5.91 1.14
C ARG A 199 4.69 5.04 1.93
N PRO A 200 4.68 4.97 3.28
CA PRO A 200 5.69 4.21 4.03
C PRO A 200 5.72 2.73 3.63
N GLY A 201 6.88 2.10 3.80
CA GLY A 201 6.98 0.64 3.65
C GLY A 201 7.99 0.13 2.63
N HIS A 202 9.17 0.76 2.57
CA HIS A 202 10.29 0.23 1.80
C HIS A 202 10.71 -1.15 2.35
N GLU A 203 11.01 -2.08 1.48
CA GLU A 203 11.20 -3.50 1.81
C GLU A 203 12.41 -3.79 2.70
N THR A 204 13.39 -2.90 2.77
CA THR A 204 14.57 -3.06 3.62
C THR A 204 14.35 -2.62 5.06
N PHE A 205 13.21 -1.96 5.37
CA PHE A 205 12.91 -1.44 6.70
C PHE A 205 11.72 -2.16 7.35
N PRO A 206 11.70 -2.28 8.69
CA PRO A 206 10.67 -3.04 9.41
C PRO A 206 9.36 -2.27 9.59
N THR A 207 8.99 -1.44 8.63
CA THR A 207 7.87 -0.51 8.69
C THR A 207 6.54 -1.20 8.96
N TYR A 208 6.30 -2.36 8.35
CA TYR A 208 5.06 -3.12 8.57
C TYR A 208 5.01 -3.89 9.90
N TYR A 209 6.04 -3.80 10.74
CA TYR A 209 6.01 -4.24 12.14
C TYR A 209 5.67 -3.11 13.11
N ASP A 210 5.75 -1.85 12.67
CA ASP A 210 5.43 -0.69 13.51
C ASP A 210 3.97 -0.70 13.95
N ALA A 211 3.73 -0.48 15.24
CA ALA A 211 2.38 -0.58 15.83
C ALA A 211 1.44 0.54 15.35
N GLN A 212 1.98 1.70 14.99
CA GLN A 212 1.20 2.83 14.48
C GLN A 212 0.84 2.61 13.00
N VAL A 213 1.77 2.03 12.22
CA VAL A 213 1.54 1.68 10.81
C VAL A 213 0.50 0.57 10.68
N ARG A 214 0.48 -0.39 11.61
CA ARG A 214 -0.48 -1.50 11.64
C ARG A 214 -1.88 -1.09 12.11
N ARG A 215 -2.03 0.10 12.65
CA ARG A 215 -3.30 0.61 13.17
C ARG A 215 -4.20 1.15 12.08
#